data_1d809ad99b03136f894ffce524b6c11b
#
_entry.id   1d809ad99b03136f894ffce524b6c11b
#
_cell.length_a   1.000
_cell.length_b   1.000
_cell.length_c   1.000
_cell.angle_alpha   90.00
_cell.angle_beta   90.00
_cell.angle_gamma   90.00
#
_symmetry.space_group_name_H-M   'P 1'
#
loop_
_entity.id
_entity.type
_entity.pdbx_description
1 polymer ?
#
loop_
_entity_poly.entity_id
_entity_poly.type
_entity_poly.pdbx_seq_one_letter_code
_entity_poly.pdbx_strand_id
1 'polypeptide(L)'
;IHEQSSDINQGVVREAEEEQGAGDQRIMFGYACNETREMMPATLILSHVILKELAVIRREDEVMTYLRPDSKSQVTIEYDETTNKPLRVHTIVVSTQHDEFILPGEGRSEKEAEKQMQDKIREDVRTILIPRVKARLERAGDQLAALIGDDYILHVNPTGKFVIGGPHGDTGLTGRKIIVDTYGGRGAHGGGAFSGKDSSKVDRSAAYAARHIAKNLVAAGVADQILVELSYAIGIAQPLSIYVDTYNSPRPAALAGMTDGEIARRIGKL
;
A
#
# COMPACT_ATOMS: atom_id res chain seq x y z
N ILE A 1 -20.91 -15.20 -13.79
CA ILE A 1 -20.50 -14.06 -14.64
C ILE A 1 -21.82 -13.54 -15.23
N HIS A 2 -22.06 -12.25 -15.06
CA HIS A 2 -23.23 -11.58 -15.64
C HIS A 2 -22.73 -10.58 -16.67
N GLU A 3 -23.47 -10.46 -17.77
CA GLU A 3 -23.21 -9.44 -18.77
C GLU A 3 -23.67 -8.07 -18.25
N GLN A 4 -23.07 -7.01 -18.77
CA GLN A 4 -23.48 -5.65 -18.46
C GLN A 4 -24.87 -5.39 -19.03
N SER A 5 -25.72 -4.63 -18.31
CA SER A 5 -27.06 -4.32 -18.82
C SER A 5 -26.98 -3.59 -20.17
N SER A 6 -27.94 -3.85 -21.06
CA SER A 6 -28.04 -3.19 -22.36
C SER A 6 -28.10 -1.67 -22.25
N ASP A 7 -28.77 -1.17 -21.21
CA ASP A 7 -28.95 0.27 -20.98
C ASP A 7 -27.64 0.99 -20.66
N ILE A 8 -26.72 0.33 -19.93
CA ILE A 8 -25.38 0.84 -19.68
C ILE A 8 -24.48 0.63 -20.90
N ASN A 9 -24.57 -0.55 -21.52
CA ASN A 9 -23.69 -0.94 -22.62
C ASN A 9 -23.87 -0.01 -23.85
N GLN A 10 -25.07 0.47 -24.14
CA GLN A 10 -25.31 1.44 -25.22
C GLN A 10 -24.53 2.76 -25.06
N GLY A 11 -24.20 3.14 -23.84
CA GLY A 11 -23.39 4.34 -23.54
C GLY A 11 -21.89 4.09 -23.55
N VAL A 12 -21.45 2.85 -23.37
CA VAL A 12 -20.04 2.47 -23.21
C VAL A 12 -19.43 2.01 -24.52
N VAL A 13 -20.11 1.12 -25.25
CA VAL A 13 -19.57 0.56 -26.51
C VAL A 13 -19.78 1.54 -27.66
N ARG A 14 -18.69 1.86 -28.35
CA ARG A 14 -18.65 2.69 -29.56
C ARG A 14 -17.94 1.95 -30.68
N GLU A 15 -18.11 2.41 -31.93
CA GLU A 15 -17.43 1.84 -33.09
C GLU A 15 -15.93 2.07 -33.06
N ALA A 16 -15.50 3.27 -32.67
CA ALA A 16 -14.10 3.63 -32.47
C ALA A 16 -13.67 3.37 -31.02
N GLU A 17 -12.50 2.75 -30.85
CA GLU A 17 -11.95 2.37 -29.55
C GLU A 17 -11.68 3.60 -28.68
N GLU A 18 -11.26 4.71 -29.28
CA GLU A 18 -11.00 5.97 -28.60
C GLU A 18 -12.26 6.68 -28.08
N GLU A 19 -13.44 6.30 -28.62
CA GLU A 19 -14.74 6.86 -28.23
C GLU A 19 -15.48 6.03 -27.20
N GLN A 20 -14.88 4.92 -26.74
CA GLN A 20 -15.51 4.10 -25.70
C GLN A 20 -15.81 4.93 -24.45
N GLY A 21 -17.07 4.97 -24.08
CA GLY A 21 -17.53 5.73 -22.91
C GLY A 21 -17.16 5.09 -21.60
N ALA A 22 -16.99 5.90 -20.56
CA ALA A 22 -16.80 5.42 -19.20
C ALA A 22 -17.99 4.56 -18.74
N GLY A 23 -17.72 3.40 -18.15
CA GLY A 23 -18.72 2.47 -17.66
C GLY A 23 -19.42 2.90 -16.37
N ASP A 24 -18.98 3.99 -15.74
CA ASP A 24 -19.57 4.54 -14.52
C ASP A 24 -19.23 6.03 -14.39
N GLN A 25 -19.96 6.73 -13.51
CA GLN A 25 -19.61 8.08 -13.07
C GLN A 25 -18.85 7.99 -11.77
N ARG A 26 -17.56 8.38 -11.78
CA ARG A 26 -16.65 8.22 -10.64
C ARG A 26 -15.59 9.30 -10.60
N ILE A 27 -15.01 9.47 -9.41
CA ILE A 27 -13.79 10.22 -9.19
C ILE A 27 -12.71 9.23 -8.78
N MET A 28 -11.60 9.19 -9.55
CA MET A 28 -10.47 8.30 -9.30
C MET A 28 -9.22 9.08 -9.00
N PHE A 29 -8.35 8.48 -8.20
CA PHE A 29 -7.16 9.13 -7.67
C PHE A 29 -5.91 8.35 -8.01
N GLY A 30 -4.83 9.09 -8.28
CA GLY A 30 -3.48 8.58 -8.34
C GLY A 30 -2.56 9.42 -7.47
N TYR A 31 -1.73 8.78 -6.67
CA TYR A 31 -0.78 9.45 -5.80
C TYR A 31 0.64 8.95 -6.08
N ALA A 32 1.62 9.81 -5.92
CA ALA A 32 3.03 9.47 -5.91
C ALA A 32 3.79 10.38 -4.95
N CYS A 33 4.90 9.87 -4.40
CA CYS A 33 5.84 10.64 -3.59
C CYS A 33 7.26 10.13 -3.78
N ASN A 34 8.26 10.95 -3.46
CA ASN A 34 9.67 10.62 -3.63
C ASN A 34 10.31 9.92 -2.42
N GLU A 35 9.47 9.36 -1.51
CA GLU A 35 9.94 8.70 -0.29
C GLU A 35 10.61 7.35 -0.56
N THR A 36 10.29 6.68 -1.67
CA THR A 36 10.81 5.37 -2.06
C THR A 36 11.14 5.30 -3.55
N ARG A 37 11.90 4.29 -3.95
CA ARG A 37 12.22 4.01 -5.37
C ARG A 37 10.97 3.76 -6.21
N GLU A 38 9.96 3.14 -5.60
CA GLU A 38 8.65 2.87 -6.21
C GLU A 38 7.80 4.14 -6.35
N MET A 39 8.23 5.25 -5.76
CA MET A 39 7.44 6.49 -5.62
C MET A 39 6.12 6.24 -4.87
N MET A 40 6.23 5.49 -3.79
CA MET A 40 5.14 5.08 -2.90
C MET A 40 5.45 5.54 -1.46
N PRO A 41 4.42 5.64 -0.60
CA PRO A 41 4.62 5.97 0.81
C PRO A 41 5.56 4.99 1.52
N ALA A 42 6.51 5.51 2.28
CA ALA A 42 7.49 4.73 3.03
C ALA A 42 6.84 3.75 4.01
N THR A 43 5.75 4.17 4.68
CA THR A 43 4.98 3.33 5.60
C THR A 43 4.42 2.08 4.92
N LEU A 44 3.88 2.22 3.71
CA LEU A 44 3.32 1.11 2.94
C LEU A 44 4.43 0.16 2.46
N ILE A 45 5.50 0.71 1.88
CA ILE A 45 6.60 -0.11 1.36
C ILE A 45 7.28 -0.88 2.50
N LEU A 46 7.55 -0.25 3.65
CA LEU A 46 8.15 -0.95 4.79
C LEU A 46 7.25 -2.08 5.29
N SER A 47 5.94 -1.85 5.42
CA SER A 47 5.03 -2.92 5.83
C SER A 47 5.03 -4.09 4.84
N HIS A 48 5.09 -3.83 3.55
CA HIS A 48 5.21 -4.86 2.52
C HIS A 48 6.55 -5.59 2.56
N VAL A 49 7.66 -4.89 2.79
CA VAL A 49 9.00 -5.52 2.89
C VAL A 49 9.07 -6.44 4.10
N ILE A 50 8.50 -6.06 5.24
CA ILE A 50 8.41 -6.92 6.44
C ILE A 50 7.69 -8.23 6.11
N LEU A 51 6.53 -8.17 5.46
CA LEU A 51 5.77 -9.39 5.11
C LEU A 51 6.45 -10.23 4.03
N LYS A 52 7.11 -9.60 3.06
CA LYS A 52 7.90 -10.31 2.06
C LYS A 52 9.06 -11.08 2.70
N GLU A 53 9.77 -10.47 3.65
CA GLU A 53 10.86 -11.13 4.36
C GLU A 53 10.36 -12.23 5.29
N LEU A 54 9.25 -12.02 5.99
CA LEU A 54 8.60 -13.05 6.80
C LEU A 54 8.22 -14.27 5.95
N ALA A 55 7.68 -14.05 4.75
CA ALA A 55 7.36 -15.11 3.82
C ALA A 55 8.61 -15.83 3.26
N VAL A 56 9.74 -15.15 3.13
CA VAL A 56 11.04 -15.77 2.76
C VAL A 56 11.49 -16.68 3.88
N ILE A 57 11.56 -16.19 5.13
CA ILE A 57 11.94 -16.97 6.31
C ILE A 57 11.09 -18.23 6.43
N ARG A 58 9.76 -18.10 6.28
CA ARG A 58 8.84 -19.24 6.32
C ARG A 58 9.13 -20.29 5.24
N ARG A 59 9.53 -19.89 4.03
CA ARG A 59 9.83 -20.82 2.92
C ARG A 59 11.21 -21.45 3.03
N GLU A 60 12.17 -20.80 3.65
CA GLU A 60 13.48 -21.36 3.94
C GLU A 60 13.39 -22.50 4.96
N ASP A 61 12.45 -22.42 5.91
CA ASP A 61 12.19 -23.40 6.96
C ASP A 61 13.43 -23.76 7.80
N GLU A 62 14.36 -22.81 7.95
CA GLU A 62 15.59 -22.99 8.72
C GLU A 62 15.48 -22.37 10.12
N VAL A 63 14.87 -21.18 10.18
CA VAL A 63 14.64 -20.43 11.42
C VAL A 63 13.16 -20.02 11.46
N MET A 64 12.60 -19.84 12.68
CA MET A 64 11.17 -19.54 12.85
C MET A 64 10.26 -20.56 12.12
N THR A 65 10.60 -21.85 12.20
CA THR A 65 9.93 -22.95 11.47
C THR A 65 8.44 -23.12 11.81
N TYR A 66 8.01 -22.49 12.90
CA TYR A 66 6.62 -22.43 13.34
C TYR A 66 5.74 -21.46 12.53
N LEU A 67 6.30 -20.66 11.62
CA LEU A 67 5.54 -19.66 10.85
C LEU A 67 4.55 -20.31 9.90
N ARG A 68 3.34 -19.68 9.77
CA ARG A 68 2.31 -20.04 8.81
C ARG A 68 1.93 -18.84 7.93
N PRO A 69 1.23 -19.06 6.81
CA PRO A 69 1.11 -18.04 5.73
C PRO A 69 0.41 -16.74 6.11
N ASP A 70 -0.58 -16.77 7.01
CA ASP A 70 -1.37 -15.58 7.32
C ASP A 70 -0.57 -14.61 8.19
N SER A 71 -0.46 -13.38 7.73
CA SER A 71 0.28 -12.35 8.45
C SER A 71 -0.16 -10.95 8.05
N LYS A 72 0.00 -10.02 9.00
CA LYS A 72 -0.28 -8.60 8.83
C LYS A 72 0.87 -7.79 9.41
N SER A 73 1.15 -6.64 8.80
CA SER A 73 2.09 -5.67 9.36
C SER A 73 1.55 -4.26 9.24
N GLN A 74 1.98 -3.42 10.17
CA GLN A 74 1.72 -2.00 10.17
C GLN A 74 2.98 -1.28 10.61
N VAL A 75 3.29 -0.16 9.96
CA VAL A 75 4.44 0.68 10.30
C VAL A 75 3.96 2.11 10.51
N THR A 76 4.37 2.71 11.62
CA THR A 76 4.19 4.14 11.89
C THR A 76 5.55 4.82 11.75
N ILE A 77 5.61 5.87 10.95
CA ILE A 77 6.79 6.69 10.73
C ILE A 77 6.54 8.08 11.31
N GLU A 78 7.55 8.63 11.95
CA GLU A 78 7.59 10.01 12.38
C GLU A 78 8.10 10.87 11.23
N TYR A 79 7.42 11.98 10.96
CA TYR A 79 7.73 12.92 9.87
C TYR A 79 8.11 14.28 10.45
N ASP A 80 9.02 14.96 9.78
CA ASP A 80 9.32 16.36 10.04
C ASP A 80 8.12 17.25 9.64
N GLU A 81 7.64 18.04 10.57
CA GLU A 81 6.44 18.86 10.37
C GLU A 81 6.60 19.91 9.26
N THR A 82 7.81 20.43 9.11
CA THR A 82 8.11 21.52 8.15
C THR A 82 8.35 21.01 6.75
N THR A 83 9.15 19.92 6.64
CA THR A 83 9.61 19.39 5.34
C THR A 83 8.77 18.21 4.86
N ASN A 84 7.93 17.66 5.74
CA ASN A 84 7.14 16.43 5.52
C ASN A 84 8.00 15.22 5.06
N LYS A 85 9.26 15.18 5.51
CA LYS A 85 10.17 14.07 5.24
C LYS A 85 10.12 13.02 6.35
N PRO A 86 10.22 11.73 6.02
CA PRO A 86 10.28 10.68 7.03
C PRO A 86 11.58 10.79 7.84
N LEU A 87 11.47 10.74 9.16
CA LEU A 87 12.60 10.85 10.10
C LEU A 87 13.04 9.49 10.64
N ARG A 88 12.09 8.72 11.16
CA ARG A 88 12.35 7.39 11.74
C ARG A 88 11.09 6.55 11.83
N VAL A 89 11.29 5.25 11.91
CA VAL A 89 10.23 4.32 12.29
C VAL A 89 9.96 4.47 13.79
N HIS A 90 8.70 4.83 14.12
CA HIS A 90 8.26 4.96 15.50
C HIS A 90 7.70 3.64 16.05
N THR A 91 6.84 2.96 15.27
CA THR A 91 6.19 1.73 15.72
C THR A 91 6.13 0.70 14.59
N ILE A 92 6.39 -0.55 14.92
CA ILE A 92 6.18 -1.71 14.06
C ILE A 92 5.20 -2.66 14.74
N VAL A 93 4.15 -3.05 14.01
CA VAL A 93 3.23 -4.10 14.44
C VAL A 93 3.34 -5.26 13.47
N VAL A 94 3.55 -6.47 13.98
CA VAL A 94 3.55 -7.72 13.20
C VAL A 94 2.58 -8.70 13.83
N SER A 95 1.60 -9.17 13.07
CA SER A 95 0.76 -10.30 13.46
C SER A 95 1.04 -11.44 12.48
N THR A 96 1.43 -12.59 13.00
CA THR A 96 1.77 -13.75 12.16
C THR A 96 1.14 -15.02 12.72
N GLN A 97 0.53 -15.77 11.82
CA GLN A 97 0.05 -17.11 12.09
C GLN A 97 1.23 -18.03 12.39
N HIS A 98 1.05 -18.93 13.38
CA HIS A 98 2.08 -19.86 13.83
C HIS A 98 1.46 -21.18 14.30
N ASP A 99 2.27 -22.22 14.34
CA ASP A 99 1.87 -23.48 14.99
C ASP A 99 1.89 -23.33 16.52
N GLU A 100 1.23 -24.26 17.19
CA GLU A 100 1.40 -24.50 18.62
C GLU A 100 2.69 -25.30 18.86
N PHE A 101 3.83 -24.62 18.93
CA PHE A 101 5.15 -25.24 19.03
C PHE A 101 5.67 -25.37 20.48
N ILE A 102 4.97 -24.76 21.45
CA ILE A 102 5.20 -24.94 22.89
C ILE A 102 3.87 -25.39 23.49
N LEU A 103 3.82 -26.65 23.91
CA LEU A 103 2.61 -27.25 24.43
C LEU A 103 2.59 -27.26 25.97
N PRO A 104 1.40 -27.26 26.60
CA PRO A 104 1.28 -27.55 28.04
C PRO A 104 1.74 -28.99 28.36
N GLY A 105 2.16 -29.22 29.60
CA GLY A 105 2.65 -30.52 30.06
C GLY A 105 2.92 -30.51 31.54
N GLU A 106 3.59 -31.55 32.06
CA GLU A 106 3.96 -31.60 33.48
C GLU A 106 4.79 -30.36 33.87
N GLY A 107 4.25 -29.56 34.81
CA GLY A 107 4.89 -28.34 35.32
C GLY A 107 4.69 -27.10 34.45
N ARG A 108 3.89 -27.17 33.37
CA ARG A 108 3.59 -26.01 32.53
C ARG A 108 2.11 -25.93 32.20
N SER A 109 1.43 -24.90 32.66
CA SER A 109 0.05 -24.61 32.33
C SER A 109 -0.10 -24.13 30.87
N GLU A 110 -1.31 -24.18 30.32
CA GLU A 110 -1.63 -23.66 28.99
C GLU A 110 -1.24 -22.17 28.85
N LYS A 111 -1.55 -21.36 29.85
CA LYS A 111 -1.22 -19.93 29.87
C LYS A 111 0.28 -19.68 29.87
N GLU A 112 1.07 -20.50 30.54
CA GLU A 112 2.54 -20.40 30.54
C GLU A 112 3.13 -20.82 29.20
N ALA A 113 2.60 -21.89 28.59
CA ALA A 113 3.00 -22.33 27.26
C ALA A 113 2.72 -21.25 26.22
N GLU A 114 1.53 -20.67 26.24
CA GLU A 114 1.16 -19.55 25.36
C GLU A 114 2.09 -18.34 25.56
N LYS A 115 2.32 -17.95 26.80
CA LYS A 115 3.22 -16.82 27.10
C LYS A 115 4.65 -17.06 26.56
N GLN A 116 5.21 -18.23 26.82
CA GLN A 116 6.55 -18.60 26.33
C GLN A 116 6.62 -18.58 24.80
N MET A 117 5.56 -19.06 24.15
CA MET A 117 5.44 -19.08 22.70
C MET A 117 5.41 -17.65 22.14
N GLN A 118 4.59 -16.75 22.72
CA GLN A 118 4.51 -15.35 22.30
C GLN A 118 5.82 -14.59 22.58
N ASP A 119 6.47 -14.84 23.71
CA ASP A 119 7.76 -14.24 24.03
C ASP A 119 8.84 -14.68 23.04
N LYS A 120 8.86 -15.96 22.64
CA LYS A 120 9.76 -16.49 21.61
C LYS A 120 9.50 -15.84 20.25
N ILE A 121 8.25 -15.76 19.81
CA ILE A 121 7.89 -15.11 18.52
C ILE A 121 8.33 -13.64 18.53
N ARG A 122 8.09 -12.92 19.63
CA ARG A 122 8.49 -11.51 19.77
C ARG A 122 10.00 -11.35 19.66
N GLU A 123 10.75 -12.21 20.33
CA GLU A 123 12.21 -12.19 20.29
C GLU A 123 12.73 -12.50 18.88
N ASP A 124 12.19 -13.50 18.20
CA ASP A 124 12.60 -13.85 16.85
C ASP A 124 12.24 -12.76 15.83
N VAL A 125 11.10 -12.10 15.98
CA VAL A 125 10.77 -10.92 15.15
C VAL A 125 11.81 -9.83 15.36
N ARG A 126 12.23 -9.56 16.60
CA ARG A 126 13.21 -8.53 16.95
C ARG A 126 14.60 -8.87 16.44
N THR A 127 15.06 -10.11 16.64
CA THR A 127 16.45 -10.52 16.43
C THR A 127 16.72 -11.16 15.07
N ILE A 128 15.68 -11.65 14.38
CA ILE A 128 15.79 -12.30 13.07
C ILE A 128 15.10 -11.48 11.99
N LEU A 129 13.78 -11.26 12.11
CA LEU A 129 13.01 -10.64 11.04
C LEU A 129 13.44 -9.19 10.77
N ILE A 130 13.45 -8.33 11.77
CA ILE A 130 13.75 -6.91 11.56
C ILE A 130 15.20 -6.69 11.07
N PRO A 131 16.23 -7.35 11.62
CA PRO A 131 17.58 -7.28 11.06
C PRO A 131 17.67 -7.75 9.60
N ARG A 132 16.94 -8.81 9.21
CA ARG A 132 16.91 -9.28 7.82
C ARG A 132 16.21 -8.28 6.90
N VAL A 133 15.13 -7.64 7.36
CA VAL A 133 14.45 -6.54 6.64
C VAL A 133 15.43 -5.40 6.39
N LYS A 134 16.15 -4.95 7.42
CA LYS A 134 17.15 -3.87 7.31
C LYS A 134 18.28 -4.25 6.34
N ALA A 135 18.86 -5.42 6.49
CA ALA A 135 19.91 -5.93 5.59
C ALA A 135 19.43 -6.09 4.13
N ARG A 136 18.16 -6.44 3.92
CA ARG A 136 17.56 -6.50 2.58
C ARG A 136 17.47 -5.12 1.94
N LEU A 137 17.02 -4.11 2.67
CA LEU A 137 16.96 -2.73 2.22
C LEU A 137 18.36 -2.16 1.95
N GLU A 138 19.33 -2.40 2.84
CA GLU A 138 20.73 -1.97 2.68
C GLU A 138 21.35 -2.57 1.40
N ARG A 139 21.18 -3.87 1.16
CA ARG A 139 21.66 -4.53 -0.07
C ARG A 139 21.03 -3.97 -1.33
N ALA A 140 19.79 -3.48 -1.25
CA ALA A 140 19.10 -2.81 -2.35
C ALA A 140 19.53 -1.35 -2.51
N GLY A 141 20.34 -0.79 -1.61
CA GLY A 141 20.66 0.63 -1.57
C GLY A 141 19.43 1.50 -1.28
N ASP A 142 18.47 0.97 -0.52
CA ASP A 142 17.23 1.66 -0.21
C ASP A 142 17.39 2.53 1.04
N GLN A 143 17.07 3.82 0.89
CA GLN A 143 17.14 4.80 1.98
C GLN A 143 16.25 4.45 3.19
N LEU A 144 15.21 3.64 2.99
CA LEU A 144 14.33 3.20 4.06
C LEU A 144 15.05 2.43 5.17
N ALA A 145 16.21 1.82 4.88
CA ALA A 145 17.02 1.14 5.88
C ALA A 145 17.45 2.08 7.02
N ALA A 146 17.75 3.33 6.69
CA ALA A 146 18.18 4.34 7.66
C ALA A 146 17.06 4.78 8.62
N LEU A 147 15.80 4.57 8.25
CA LEU A 147 14.65 4.90 9.11
C LEU A 147 14.47 3.88 10.23
N ILE A 148 15.01 2.67 10.10
CA ILE A 148 14.90 1.60 11.10
C ILE A 148 16.06 1.74 12.08
N GLY A 149 15.84 2.49 13.17
CA GLY A 149 16.74 2.60 14.31
C GLY A 149 16.57 1.45 15.30
N ASP A 150 17.02 1.65 16.54
CA ASP A 150 16.90 0.65 17.62
C ASP A 150 15.82 1.01 18.64
N ASP A 151 15.24 2.20 18.53
CA ASP A 151 14.32 2.82 19.50
C ASP A 151 12.84 2.74 19.11
N TYR A 152 12.47 1.89 18.15
CA TYR A 152 11.07 1.70 17.76
C TYR A 152 10.29 0.85 18.78
N ILE A 153 8.99 1.13 18.88
CA ILE A 153 8.04 0.31 19.64
C ILE A 153 7.66 -0.91 18.80
N LEU A 154 7.84 -2.12 19.37
CA LEU A 154 7.49 -3.36 18.68
C LEU A 154 6.30 -4.06 19.33
N HIS A 155 5.24 -4.26 18.57
CA HIS A 155 4.11 -5.10 18.93
C HIS A 155 4.09 -6.35 18.06
N VAL A 156 4.06 -7.53 18.69
CA VAL A 156 3.98 -8.82 17.99
C VAL A 156 2.80 -9.60 18.55
N ASN A 157 1.90 -10.06 17.68
CA ASN A 157 0.68 -10.76 18.03
C ASN A 157 -0.03 -10.14 19.25
N PRO A 158 -0.43 -8.85 19.22
CA PRO A 158 -0.92 -8.15 20.41
C PRO A 158 -2.20 -8.74 20.99
N THR A 159 -2.93 -9.57 20.24
CA THR A 159 -4.12 -10.31 20.70
C THR A 159 -3.79 -11.67 21.33
N GLY A 160 -2.51 -12.08 21.33
CA GLY A 160 -2.08 -13.39 21.81
C GLY A 160 -1.88 -14.42 20.68
N LYS A 161 -2.23 -15.67 20.96
CA LYS A 161 -2.08 -16.82 20.06
C LYS A 161 -2.80 -16.62 18.72
N PHE A 162 -2.11 -16.89 17.59
CA PHE A 162 -2.67 -16.81 16.24
C PHE A 162 -2.38 -18.10 15.45
N VAL A 163 -3.10 -19.16 15.78
CA VAL A 163 -2.97 -20.49 15.16
C VAL A 163 -3.97 -20.66 14.02
N ILE A 164 -5.20 -20.22 14.21
CA ILE A 164 -6.25 -20.29 13.18
C ILE A 164 -6.17 -19.06 12.30
N GLY A 165 -5.81 -19.24 11.03
CA GLY A 165 -5.67 -18.16 10.05
C GLY A 165 -6.26 -18.53 8.70
N GLY A 166 -6.11 -17.61 7.73
CA GLY A 166 -6.68 -17.75 6.41
C GLY A 166 -8.22 -17.78 6.42
N PRO A 167 -8.87 -18.43 5.43
CA PRO A 167 -10.34 -18.45 5.30
C PRO A 167 -11.07 -19.08 6.49
N HIS A 168 -10.41 -19.92 7.27
CA HIS A 168 -10.98 -20.51 8.50
C HIS A 168 -11.05 -19.50 9.65
N GLY A 169 -10.12 -18.56 9.71
CA GLY A 169 -10.11 -17.51 10.73
C GLY A 169 -10.98 -16.33 10.34
N ASP A 170 -10.80 -15.84 9.11
CA ASP A 170 -11.53 -14.68 8.59
C ASP A 170 -11.62 -14.78 7.05
N THR A 171 -12.83 -14.72 6.51
CA THR A 171 -13.07 -14.79 5.08
C THR A 171 -13.00 -13.39 4.45
N GLY A 172 -12.05 -13.21 3.53
CA GLY A 172 -11.91 -11.97 2.77
C GLY A 172 -12.82 -11.90 1.55
N LEU A 173 -13.12 -10.67 1.13
CA LEU A 173 -13.80 -10.37 -0.12
C LEU A 173 -12.98 -9.38 -0.94
N THR A 174 -13.06 -9.48 -2.28
CA THR A 174 -12.48 -8.49 -3.19
C THR A 174 -13.03 -7.09 -2.89
N GLY A 175 -12.15 -6.09 -2.87
CA GLY A 175 -12.52 -4.70 -2.60
C GLY A 175 -12.62 -4.31 -1.13
N ARG A 176 -12.22 -5.20 -0.20
CA ARG A 176 -12.21 -4.93 1.25
C ARG A 176 -10.82 -4.58 1.81
N LYS A 177 -9.81 -4.45 0.95
CA LYS A 177 -8.44 -4.02 1.27
C LYS A 177 -7.92 -2.96 0.31
N ILE A 178 -8.81 -2.16 -0.27
CA ILE A 178 -8.52 -1.19 -1.33
C ILE A 178 -7.48 -0.12 -0.93
N ILE A 179 -7.38 0.23 0.34
CA ILE A 179 -6.38 1.18 0.84
C ILE A 179 -4.99 0.53 0.89
N VAL A 180 -4.90 -0.75 1.25
CA VAL A 180 -3.64 -1.52 1.19
C VAL A 180 -3.23 -1.75 -0.27
N ASP A 181 -4.19 -1.97 -1.16
CA ASP A 181 -3.95 -2.15 -2.61
C ASP A 181 -3.43 -0.88 -3.28
N THR A 182 -3.55 0.27 -2.64
CA THR A 182 -3.16 1.58 -3.17
C THR A 182 -2.06 2.23 -2.34
N TYR A 183 -2.37 3.24 -1.54
CA TYR A 183 -1.37 4.13 -0.93
C TYR A 183 -1.30 4.07 0.59
N GLY A 184 -1.95 3.09 1.23
CA GLY A 184 -1.94 2.92 2.68
C GLY A 184 -2.61 4.06 3.46
N GLY A 185 -3.49 4.84 2.80
CA GLY A 185 -4.17 5.99 3.39
C GLY A 185 -3.46 7.34 3.19
N ARG A 186 -2.28 7.36 2.55
CA ARG A 186 -1.56 8.62 2.26
C ARG A 186 -2.22 9.41 1.13
N GLY A 187 -2.71 8.75 0.09
CA GLY A 187 -3.48 9.32 -1.00
C GLY A 187 -4.96 8.95 -0.90
N ALA A 188 -5.83 9.75 -1.50
CA ALA A 188 -7.25 9.47 -1.61
C ALA A 188 -7.54 8.22 -2.47
N HIS A 189 -8.76 7.67 -2.35
CA HIS A 189 -9.21 6.51 -3.09
C HIS A 189 -10.67 6.67 -3.55
N GLY A 190 -10.96 6.27 -4.78
CA GLY A 190 -12.31 6.38 -5.36
C GLY A 190 -13.33 5.32 -4.90
N GLY A 191 -12.90 4.34 -4.10
CA GLY A 191 -13.77 3.34 -3.46
C GLY A 191 -13.94 2.01 -4.21
N GLY A 192 -13.53 1.92 -5.48
CA GLY A 192 -13.68 0.70 -6.29
C GLY A 192 -12.50 -0.27 -6.19
N ALA A 193 -12.77 -1.56 -6.23
CA ALA A 193 -11.74 -2.59 -6.40
C ALA A 193 -11.19 -2.60 -7.83
N PHE A 194 -9.95 -3.06 -8.01
CA PHE A 194 -9.33 -3.18 -9.33
C PHE A 194 -9.53 -4.56 -9.96
N SER A 195 -9.47 -5.62 -9.15
CA SER A 195 -9.54 -7.00 -9.61
C SER A 195 -10.84 -7.31 -10.36
N GLY A 196 -10.71 -8.09 -11.46
CA GLY A 196 -11.86 -8.58 -12.23
C GLY A 196 -12.54 -7.55 -13.13
N LYS A 197 -11.94 -6.37 -13.30
CA LYS A 197 -12.49 -5.27 -14.12
C LYS A 197 -11.73 -5.11 -15.42
N ASP A 198 -12.43 -4.89 -16.52
CA ASP A 198 -11.89 -4.54 -17.83
C ASP A 198 -11.61 -3.02 -17.96
N SER A 199 -11.08 -2.58 -19.10
CA SER A 199 -10.68 -1.19 -19.33
C SER A 199 -11.82 -0.18 -19.33
N SER A 200 -13.07 -0.59 -19.58
CA SER A 200 -14.24 0.30 -19.52
C SER A 200 -14.60 0.70 -18.07
N LYS A 201 -14.09 -0.02 -17.08
CA LYS A 201 -14.34 0.24 -15.67
C LYS A 201 -13.35 1.27 -15.14
N VAL A 202 -13.78 2.51 -15.03
CA VAL A 202 -12.97 3.66 -14.57
C VAL A 202 -12.40 3.49 -13.18
N ASP A 203 -13.00 2.68 -12.32
CA ASP A 203 -12.45 2.31 -11.02
C ASP A 203 -11.00 1.82 -11.14
N ARG A 204 -10.68 1.11 -12.21
CA ARG A 204 -9.36 0.59 -12.49
C ARG A 204 -8.59 1.44 -13.51
N SER A 205 -9.16 1.67 -14.70
CA SER A 205 -8.47 2.36 -15.79
C SER A 205 -8.09 3.80 -15.43
N ALA A 206 -9.02 4.56 -14.86
CA ALA A 206 -8.74 5.94 -14.45
C ALA A 206 -7.83 6.02 -13.22
N ALA A 207 -7.93 5.08 -12.27
CA ALA A 207 -6.98 5.01 -11.15
C ALA A 207 -5.54 4.73 -11.63
N TYR A 208 -5.38 3.85 -12.61
CA TYR A 208 -4.07 3.55 -13.20
C TYR A 208 -3.53 4.73 -14.01
N ALA A 209 -4.38 5.40 -14.80
CA ALA A 209 -4.00 6.60 -15.52
C ALA A 209 -3.57 7.73 -14.56
N ALA A 210 -4.35 8.00 -13.53
CA ALA A 210 -4.03 9.00 -12.51
C ALA A 210 -2.70 8.67 -11.80
N ARG A 211 -2.47 7.39 -11.44
CA ARG A 211 -1.19 6.94 -10.88
C ARG A 211 -0.04 7.11 -11.86
N HIS A 212 -0.22 6.76 -13.12
CA HIS A 212 0.79 6.95 -14.16
C HIS A 212 1.21 8.42 -14.27
N ILE A 213 0.24 9.32 -14.33
CA ILE A 213 0.49 10.76 -14.38
C ILE A 213 1.25 11.23 -13.13
N ALA A 214 0.74 10.92 -11.93
CA ALA A 214 1.35 11.31 -10.67
C ALA A 214 2.80 10.82 -10.57
N LYS A 215 3.05 9.55 -10.92
CA LYS A 215 4.38 8.95 -10.88
C LYS A 215 5.36 9.64 -11.83
N ASN A 216 4.95 9.95 -13.05
CA ASN A 216 5.79 10.63 -14.02
C ASN A 216 6.12 12.08 -13.58
N LEU A 217 5.17 12.79 -13.00
CA LEU A 217 5.40 14.14 -12.49
C LEU A 217 6.38 14.17 -11.32
N VAL A 218 6.27 13.23 -10.37
CA VAL A 218 7.25 13.08 -9.28
C VAL A 218 8.61 12.67 -9.83
N ALA A 219 8.68 11.72 -10.77
CA ALA A 219 9.91 11.28 -11.41
C ALA A 219 10.62 12.43 -12.16
N ALA A 220 9.85 13.33 -12.76
CA ALA A 220 10.36 14.53 -13.42
C ALA A 220 10.76 15.65 -12.43
N GLY A 221 10.59 15.44 -11.12
CA GLY A 221 10.93 16.43 -10.10
C GLY A 221 9.99 17.63 -10.05
N VAL A 222 8.74 17.49 -10.53
CA VAL A 222 7.75 18.57 -10.50
C VAL A 222 7.36 18.94 -9.07
N ALA A 223 7.26 17.94 -8.20
CA ALA A 223 7.02 18.08 -6.76
C ALA A 223 7.46 16.81 -6.03
N ASP A 224 7.65 16.89 -4.70
CA ASP A 224 8.02 15.75 -3.86
C ASP A 224 6.87 14.76 -3.69
N GLN A 225 5.63 15.24 -3.80
CA GLN A 225 4.42 14.42 -3.75
C GLN A 225 3.32 15.06 -4.57
N ILE A 226 2.49 14.23 -5.19
CA ILE A 226 1.39 14.66 -6.06
C ILE A 226 0.20 13.73 -5.92
N LEU A 227 -0.98 14.32 -5.76
CA LEU A 227 -2.27 13.68 -5.98
C LEU A 227 -2.85 14.16 -7.31
N VAL A 228 -3.30 13.24 -8.12
CA VAL A 228 -4.05 13.50 -9.35
C VAL A 228 -5.43 12.91 -9.21
N GLU A 229 -6.45 13.71 -9.44
CA GLU A 229 -7.85 13.31 -9.48
C GLU A 229 -8.40 13.40 -10.89
N LEU A 230 -9.08 12.37 -11.35
CA LEU A 230 -9.78 12.31 -12.62
C LEU A 230 -11.25 12.01 -12.37
N SER A 231 -12.16 12.87 -12.85
CA SER A 231 -13.59 12.63 -12.75
C SER A 231 -14.19 12.26 -14.10
N TYR A 232 -15.14 11.32 -14.09
CA TYR A 232 -15.81 10.80 -15.28
C TYR A 232 -17.33 10.86 -15.14
N ALA A 233 -18.02 11.08 -16.27
CA ALA A 233 -19.43 10.76 -16.40
C ALA A 233 -19.60 9.46 -17.19
N ILE A 234 -20.64 8.71 -16.84
CA ILE A 234 -20.99 7.48 -17.56
C ILE A 234 -21.23 7.77 -19.04
N GLY A 235 -20.74 6.93 -19.92
CA GLY A 235 -20.89 7.06 -21.38
C GLY A 235 -20.01 8.13 -22.04
N ILE A 236 -19.15 8.86 -21.30
CA ILE A 236 -18.25 9.87 -21.84
C ILE A 236 -16.80 9.37 -21.72
N ALA A 237 -16.06 9.37 -22.83
CA ALA A 237 -14.68 8.87 -22.88
C ALA A 237 -13.68 9.81 -22.18
N GLN A 238 -13.84 11.11 -22.36
CA GLN A 238 -12.95 12.11 -21.81
C GLN A 238 -13.25 12.42 -20.33
N PRO A 239 -12.25 12.63 -19.47
CA PRO A 239 -12.49 13.08 -18.11
C PRO A 239 -13.18 14.45 -18.09
N LEU A 240 -14.16 14.62 -17.20
CA LEU A 240 -14.86 15.88 -17.00
C LEU A 240 -13.97 16.93 -16.33
N SER A 241 -13.10 16.49 -15.41
CA SER A 241 -12.15 17.35 -14.73
C SER A 241 -10.88 16.60 -14.38
N ILE A 242 -9.81 17.38 -14.30
CA ILE A 242 -8.50 16.97 -13.79
C ILE A 242 -8.15 17.92 -12.66
N TYR A 243 -7.91 17.39 -11.49
CA TYR A 243 -7.44 18.16 -10.33
C TYR A 243 -6.06 17.64 -9.91
N VAL A 244 -5.21 18.55 -9.47
CA VAL A 244 -3.86 18.24 -8.98
C VAL A 244 -3.65 18.92 -7.64
N ASP A 245 -3.08 18.21 -6.69
CA ASP A 245 -2.60 18.75 -5.43
C ASP A 245 -1.14 18.30 -5.21
N THR A 246 -0.24 19.26 -5.12
CA THR A 246 1.18 19.04 -4.85
C THR A 246 1.50 19.14 -3.36
N TYR A 247 0.51 19.28 -2.49
CA TYR A 247 0.65 19.43 -1.03
C TYR A 247 1.64 20.51 -0.64
N ASN A 248 1.72 21.59 -1.42
CA ASN A 248 2.68 22.68 -1.25
C ASN A 248 4.15 22.22 -1.24
N SER A 249 4.45 21.05 -1.84
CA SER A 249 5.83 20.59 -1.92
C SER A 249 6.72 21.57 -2.69
N PRO A 250 8.03 21.64 -2.36
CA PRO A 250 8.98 22.47 -3.08
C PRO A 250 8.98 22.17 -4.58
N ARG A 251 9.08 23.19 -5.40
CA ARG A 251 9.15 23.09 -6.87
C ARG A 251 10.51 23.52 -7.38
N PRO A 252 11.00 22.91 -8.48
CA PRO A 252 12.18 23.38 -9.17
C PRO A 252 12.04 24.86 -9.59
N ALA A 253 13.14 25.59 -9.65
CA ALA A 253 13.14 27.01 -10.04
C ALA A 253 12.45 27.22 -11.40
N ALA A 254 12.58 26.31 -12.34
CA ALA A 254 11.91 26.37 -13.65
C ALA A 254 10.38 26.31 -13.58
N LEU A 255 9.83 25.83 -12.48
CA LEU A 255 8.38 25.71 -12.20
C LEU A 255 7.94 26.65 -11.07
N ALA A 256 8.85 27.52 -10.58
CA ALA A 256 8.53 28.50 -9.55
C ALA A 256 7.40 29.43 -10.06
N GLY A 257 6.32 29.51 -9.28
CA GLY A 257 5.14 30.30 -9.67
C GLY A 257 4.08 29.53 -10.49
N MET A 258 4.37 28.32 -10.97
CA MET A 258 3.33 27.47 -11.60
C MET A 258 2.35 26.98 -10.53
N THR A 259 1.07 27.18 -10.74
CA THR A 259 0.02 26.68 -9.83
C THR A 259 -0.36 25.23 -10.14
N ASP A 260 -0.98 24.53 -9.18
CA ASP A 260 -1.52 23.17 -9.40
C ASP A 260 -2.56 23.15 -10.52
N GLY A 261 -3.37 24.22 -10.65
CA GLY A 261 -4.32 24.38 -11.74
C GLY A 261 -3.64 24.53 -13.13
N GLU A 262 -2.44 25.09 -13.20
CA GLU A 262 -1.67 25.12 -14.46
C GLU A 262 -1.07 23.77 -14.81
N ILE A 263 -0.63 23.00 -13.82
CA ILE A 263 -0.20 21.61 -14.00
C ILE A 263 -1.37 20.79 -14.54
N ALA A 264 -2.54 20.87 -13.89
CA ALA A 264 -3.75 20.18 -14.33
C ALA A 264 -4.13 20.54 -15.78
N ARG A 265 -4.07 21.82 -16.15
CA ARG A 265 -4.37 22.27 -17.51
C ARG A 265 -3.37 21.76 -18.55
N ARG A 266 -2.10 21.58 -18.18
CA ARG A 266 -1.09 20.98 -19.07
C ARG A 266 -1.33 19.50 -19.26
N ILE A 267 -1.69 18.77 -18.20
CA ILE A 267 -2.06 17.35 -18.28
C ILE A 267 -3.24 17.15 -19.23
N GLY A 268 -4.26 18.01 -19.16
CA GLY A 268 -5.45 17.91 -20.03
C GLY A 268 -5.18 18.21 -21.51
N LYS A 269 -3.96 18.57 -21.89
CA LYS A 269 -3.55 18.78 -23.28
C LYS A 269 -2.78 17.58 -23.87
N LEU A 270 -2.42 16.62 -23.03
CA LEU A 270 -1.73 15.39 -23.43
C LEU A 270 -2.72 14.31 -23.84
#